data_1c582aa7167fd216a9bbdc316a75a3f6
#
_entry.id   1c582aa7167fd216a9bbdc316a75a3f6
#
_cell.length_a   1.000
_cell.length_b   1.000
_cell.length_c   1.000
_cell.angle_alpha   90.00
_cell.angle_beta   90.00
_cell.angle_gamma   90.00
#
_symmetry.space_group_name_H-M   'P 1'
#
loop_
_entity.id
_entity.type
_entity.pdbx_description
1 polymer ?
#
loop_
_entity_poly.entity_id
_entity_poly.type
_entity_poly.pdbx_seq_one_letter_code
_entity_poly.pdbx_strand_id
1 'polypeptide(L)'
;MQNQLVIIIFSLILISGSITPAVFAQTPEASTGAGARGGVDVDGSWYAGEGLKVGDFFKYKLCHQMYKDCTDFWLSFWVEKEITVPEDLWRFQVLIEDGNKVVKGYMNIGKVAPEPTGGSDNIVSYGAIYKSSISWLSGFVTAEINQPGKGPKDFRLPSWGKIANIGGEQVAPIGLQTINVRSGEYDTIVVGWKSGGKTSHIWVVDEFPFPVKATTYEHVTEGVPPLEYRFELHEYKENVSADPFTNFTDTEQKKADAGCPDSAPVVKNVENTNTNSMFVKMFYGPERPRIGCDMVFSIEFMKIYSSDLFEGQVHYDILKVDVVDGKTIPIASAANDEGYPEFFTTSGKILRTWLLQGEPGLQTFAIMVYGIGPEFIAPSVGAGFFTFDVDIQGAKSTSKPIVAAETETSIPGWIKNNAEWWADGLIPDSGFVSGIQWLISNGIMKIPPTEQGMGSDNVIPGWIKNNAEWWADDMIPDSAFVSGLQWLISNGIMKLS
;
A
#
# COMPACT_ATOMS: atom_id res chain seq x y z
N MET A 1 -0.56 72.51 -43.06
CA MET A 1 0.76 72.55 -43.71
C MET A 1 1.79 72.22 -42.67
N GLN A 2 2.59 71.28 -42.98
CA GLN A 2 3.76 70.74 -42.27
C GLN A 2 3.55 70.04 -40.93
N ASN A 3 3.44 68.73 -41.07
CA ASN A 3 3.59 67.75 -40.00
C ASN A 3 5.02 67.73 -39.46
N GLN A 4 5.18 67.87 -38.17
CA GLN A 4 6.44 67.46 -37.49
C GLN A 4 6.25 66.14 -36.83
N LEU A 5 7.03 65.17 -37.29
CA LEU A 5 7.15 63.82 -36.78
C LEU A 5 8.08 63.85 -35.57
N VAL A 6 7.56 63.59 -34.38
CA VAL A 6 8.39 63.38 -33.17
C VAL A 6 8.76 61.98 -33.10
N ILE A 7 10.04 61.67 -33.33
CA ILE A 7 10.62 60.32 -33.12
C ILE A 7 11.01 60.18 -31.63
N ILE A 8 10.28 59.40 -30.92
CA ILE A 8 10.67 58.99 -29.55
C ILE A 8 11.55 57.74 -29.67
N ILE A 9 12.83 57.88 -29.40
CA ILE A 9 13.78 56.77 -29.32
C ILE A 9 13.57 56.08 -27.96
N PHE A 10 12.97 54.93 -27.97
CA PHE A 10 12.97 54.03 -26.81
C PHE A 10 14.28 53.26 -26.78
N SER A 11 15.13 53.60 -25.84
CA SER A 11 16.33 52.78 -25.51
C SER A 11 15.91 51.46 -24.87
N LEU A 12 16.00 50.39 -25.64
CA LEU A 12 15.84 49.02 -25.12
C LEU A 12 17.09 48.69 -24.30
N ILE A 13 16.97 48.68 -22.99
CA ILE A 13 17.95 48.04 -22.11
C ILE A 13 17.72 46.51 -22.20
N LEU A 14 18.59 45.83 -22.93
CA LEU A 14 18.67 44.38 -22.93
C LEU A 14 19.26 43.93 -21.60
N ILE A 15 18.39 43.59 -20.65
CA ILE A 15 18.79 42.78 -19.48
C ILE A 15 18.91 41.34 -20.01
N SER A 16 20.13 40.88 -20.24
CA SER A 16 20.45 39.49 -20.47
C SER A 16 20.27 38.71 -19.17
N GLY A 17 19.03 38.40 -18.82
CA GLY A 17 18.72 37.35 -17.86
C GLY A 17 19.02 36.02 -18.51
N SER A 18 20.09 35.37 -18.09
CA SER A 18 20.34 33.97 -18.40
C SER A 18 19.21 33.13 -17.82
N ILE A 19 18.23 32.79 -18.65
CA ILE A 19 17.28 31.74 -18.38
C ILE A 19 18.07 30.45 -18.46
N THR A 20 18.54 29.95 -17.32
CA THR A 20 18.94 28.55 -17.24
C THR A 20 17.69 27.71 -17.47
N PRO A 21 17.63 26.86 -18.52
CA PRO A 21 16.53 25.92 -18.62
C PRO A 21 16.58 25.07 -17.36
N ALA A 22 15.43 24.94 -16.69
CA ALA A 22 15.24 23.91 -15.68
C ALA A 22 15.57 22.58 -16.38
N VAL A 23 16.71 22.02 -16.02
CA VAL A 23 17.05 20.65 -16.37
C VAL A 23 16.04 19.82 -15.59
N PHE A 24 14.99 19.35 -16.28
CA PHE A 24 14.25 18.21 -15.81
C PHE A 24 15.31 17.14 -15.53
N ALA A 25 15.41 16.72 -14.28
CA ALA A 25 16.24 15.58 -13.92
C ALA A 25 15.69 14.39 -14.70
N GLN A 26 16.26 14.15 -15.87
CA GLN A 26 16.19 12.85 -16.50
C GLN A 26 16.80 11.92 -15.45
N THR A 27 16.02 10.93 -15.00
CA THR A 27 16.60 9.76 -14.33
C THR A 27 17.82 9.38 -15.17
N PRO A 28 19.05 9.37 -14.60
CA PRO A 28 20.20 8.98 -15.37
C PRO A 28 19.93 7.57 -15.89
N GLU A 29 19.69 7.43 -17.17
CA GLU A 29 19.86 6.12 -17.80
C GLU A 29 21.30 5.72 -17.45
N ALA A 30 21.46 4.58 -16.80
CA ALA A 30 22.76 4.01 -16.52
C ALA A 30 23.60 4.14 -17.80
N SER A 31 24.73 4.83 -17.72
CA SER A 31 25.52 5.14 -18.90
C SER A 31 25.81 3.82 -19.61
N THR A 32 25.12 3.56 -20.72
CA THR A 32 25.36 2.41 -21.57
C THR A 32 26.65 2.67 -22.32
N GLY A 33 27.76 2.43 -21.64
CA GLY A 33 29.04 2.20 -22.29
C GLY A 33 28.86 0.98 -23.21
N ALA A 34 29.00 1.18 -24.48
CA ALA A 34 28.80 0.18 -25.51
C ALA A 34 29.55 -1.11 -25.21
N GLY A 35 28.84 -2.22 -25.12
CA GLY A 35 29.37 -3.56 -24.98
C GLY A 35 28.87 -4.24 -23.71
N ALA A 36 27.87 -5.08 -23.85
CA ALA A 36 27.21 -5.88 -22.85
C ALA A 36 28.13 -6.81 -22.03
N ARG A 37 28.98 -6.24 -21.22
CA ARG A 37 29.67 -6.94 -20.14
C ARG A 37 29.33 -6.21 -18.87
N GLY A 38 28.48 -6.82 -18.00
CA GLY A 38 28.23 -6.32 -16.66
C GLY A 38 29.53 -6.14 -15.88
N GLY A 39 29.42 -5.52 -14.70
CA GLY A 39 30.52 -5.11 -13.85
C GLY A 39 30.71 -3.59 -13.88
N VAL A 40 30.97 -3.01 -12.72
CA VAL A 40 31.28 -1.59 -12.54
C VAL A 40 32.70 -1.47 -11.99
N ASP A 41 33.44 -0.44 -12.40
CA ASP A 41 34.83 -0.22 -12.00
C ASP A 41 34.88 0.46 -10.62
N VAL A 42 34.45 -0.27 -9.61
CA VAL A 42 34.47 0.13 -8.18
C VAL A 42 35.03 -1.04 -7.39
N ASP A 43 35.94 -0.73 -6.47
CA ASP A 43 36.44 -1.69 -5.52
C ASP A 43 35.36 -2.06 -4.50
N GLY A 44 35.37 -3.28 -4.05
CA GLY A 44 34.43 -3.80 -3.07
C GLY A 44 33.72 -5.06 -3.56
N SER A 45 33.01 -5.66 -2.64
CA SER A 45 32.19 -6.84 -2.88
C SER A 45 30.96 -6.77 -1.98
N TRP A 46 29.91 -7.44 -2.35
CA TRP A 46 28.68 -7.47 -1.56
C TRP A 46 28.12 -8.88 -1.43
N TYR A 47 27.43 -9.11 -0.32
CA TYR A 47 26.58 -10.29 -0.11
C TYR A 47 25.35 -9.91 0.70
N ALA A 48 24.26 -10.62 0.49
CA ALA A 48 23.03 -10.40 1.23
C ALA A 48 23.23 -10.70 2.73
N GLY A 49 22.88 -9.74 3.59
CA GLY A 49 23.11 -9.81 5.04
C GLY A 49 24.44 -9.22 5.51
N GLU A 50 25.20 -8.54 4.64
CA GLU A 50 26.48 -7.91 4.99
C GLU A 50 26.34 -6.87 6.10
N GLY A 51 27.15 -7.01 7.14
CA GLY A 51 27.13 -6.05 8.25
C GLY A 51 25.92 -6.13 9.19
N LEU A 52 24.99 -7.07 8.98
CA LEU A 52 23.79 -7.23 9.81
C LEU A 52 24.15 -7.51 11.29
N LYS A 53 23.44 -6.85 12.22
CA LYS A 53 23.70 -6.92 13.66
C LYS A 53 22.38 -7.05 14.44
N VAL A 54 22.50 -7.60 15.65
CA VAL A 54 21.41 -7.51 16.64
C VAL A 54 21.10 -6.06 16.95
N GLY A 55 19.82 -5.71 16.92
CA GLY A 55 19.34 -4.35 17.11
C GLY A 55 19.11 -3.57 15.81
N ASP A 56 19.45 -4.11 14.65
CA ASP A 56 19.12 -3.48 13.39
C ASP A 56 17.62 -3.56 13.12
N PHE A 57 17.05 -2.44 12.71
CA PHE A 57 15.62 -2.30 12.37
C PHE A 57 15.47 -1.74 10.95
N PHE A 58 14.58 -2.36 10.20
CA PHE A 58 14.26 -2.00 8.82
C PHE A 58 12.76 -1.88 8.64
N LYS A 59 12.31 -0.84 7.92
CA LYS A 59 10.92 -0.70 7.45
C LYS A 59 10.91 -0.46 5.95
N TYR A 60 10.26 -1.32 5.22
CA TYR A 60 10.08 -1.25 3.78
C TYR A 60 8.65 -0.99 3.41
N LYS A 61 8.44 -0.15 2.40
CA LYS A 61 7.20 -0.13 1.61
C LYS A 61 7.39 -1.10 0.45
N LEU A 62 6.54 -2.09 0.33
CA LEU A 62 6.73 -3.22 -0.58
C LEU A 62 5.42 -3.55 -1.28
N CYS A 63 5.47 -3.85 -2.58
CA CYS A 63 4.42 -4.56 -3.29
C CYS A 63 5.01 -5.75 -4.06
N HIS A 64 4.24 -6.81 -4.21
CA HIS A 64 4.62 -8.02 -4.96
C HIS A 64 3.42 -8.55 -5.74
N GLN A 65 3.59 -8.89 -7.02
CA GLN A 65 2.49 -9.35 -7.86
C GLN A 65 1.77 -10.58 -7.29
N MET A 66 2.51 -11.52 -6.71
CA MET A 66 1.92 -12.69 -6.05
C MET A 66 1.11 -12.36 -4.78
N TYR A 67 1.09 -11.11 -4.37
CA TYR A 67 0.36 -10.65 -3.21
C TYR A 67 -0.50 -9.44 -3.56
N LYS A 68 -1.82 -9.66 -3.63
CA LYS A 68 -2.83 -8.64 -3.94
C LYS A 68 -2.48 -7.79 -5.17
N ASP A 69 -1.99 -8.44 -6.24
CA ASP A 69 -1.63 -7.82 -7.51
C ASP A 69 -0.76 -6.55 -7.38
N CYS A 70 0.24 -6.63 -6.50
CA CYS A 70 1.15 -5.53 -6.19
C CYS A 70 0.48 -4.34 -5.47
N THR A 71 -0.48 -4.61 -4.58
CA THR A 71 -0.91 -3.61 -3.60
C THR A 71 0.19 -3.37 -2.58
N ASP A 72 0.48 -2.10 -2.29
CA ASP A 72 1.53 -1.71 -1.35
C ASP A 72 1.15 -2.08 0.09
N PHE A 73 2.11 -2.61 0.83
CA PHE A 73 2.03 -2.83 2.27
C PHE A 73 3.37 -2.55 2.95
N TRP A 74 3.36 -2.45 4.27
CA TRP A 74 4.56 -2.24 5.06
C TRP A 74 5.06 -3.56 5.62
N LEU A 75 6.34 -3.82 5.44
CA LEU A 75 7.07 -4.90 6.07
C LEU A 75 8.19 -4.30 6.92
N SER A 76 8.06 -4.46 8.23
CA SER A 76 9.09 -4.04 9.19
C SER A 76 9.69 -5.26 9.87
N PHE A 77 10.99 -5.26 10.08
CA PHE A 77 11.64 -6.30 10.85
C PHE A 77 12.79 -5.74 11.68
N TRP A 78 12.97 -6.36 12.82
CA TRP A 78 14.00 -6.03 13.80
C TRP A 78 14.78 -7.27 14.18
N VAL A 79 16.11 -7.18 14.16
CA VAL A 79 17.02 -8.25 14.52
C VAL A 79 17.05 -8.37 16.05
N GLU A 80 16.26 -9.31 16.60
CA GLU A 80 16.12 -9.50 18.04
C GLU A 80 17.38 -10.11 18.65
N LYS A 81 17.88 -11.20 18.04
CA LYS A 81 18.99 -11.98 18.58
C LYS A 81 19.57 -12.95 17.56
N GLU A 82 20.72 -13.49 17.93
CA GLU A 82 21.30 -14.69 17.30
C GLU A 82 20.76 -15.97 17.94
N ILE A 83 20.62 -17.00 17.11
CA ILE A 83 20.31 -18.37 17.52
C ILE A 83 21.49 -19.22 17.03
N THR A 84 22.19 -19.89 17.94
CA THR A 84 23.40 -20.66 17.60
C THR A 84 23.18 -22.17 17.61
N VAL A 85 22.06 -22.63 18.12
CA VAL A 85 21.71 -24.05 18.25
C VAL A 85 20.24 -24.26 17.90
N PRO A 86 19.85 -25.25 17.07
CA PRO A 86 20.69 -26.22 16.39
C PRO A 86 21.43 -25.70 15.16
N GLU A 87 21.06 -24.53 14.65
CA GLU A 87 21.61 -23.89 13.47
C GLU A 87 21.98 -22.44 13.80
N ASP A 88 22.94 -21.88 13.08
CA ASP A 88 23.35 -20.48 13.25
C ASP A 88 22.44 -19.56 12.44
N LEU A 89 21.52 -18.89 13.12
CA LEU A 89 20.44 -18.11 12.55
C LEU A 89 20.31 -16.74 13.22
N TRP A 90 19.65 -15.82 12.52
CA TRP A 90 19.07 -14.62 13.11
C TRP A 90 17.59 -14.86 13.49
N ARG A 91 17.13 -14.28 14.60
CA ARG A 91 15.71 -14.11 14.89
C ARG A 91 15.30 -12.69 14.56
N PHE A 92 14.39 -12.56 13.60
CA PHE A 92 13.74 -11.29 13.28
C PHE A 92 12.36 -11.26 13.91
N GLN A 93 12.05 -10.24 14.71
CA GLN A 93 10.67 -9.87 14.98
C GLN A 93 10.15 -9.11 13.77
N VAL A 94 8.90 -9.37 13.40
CA VAL A 94 8.29 -8.87 12.15
C VAL A 94 6.96 -8.22 12.45
N LEU A 95 6.73 -7.07 11.83
CA LEU A 95 5.45 -6.38 11.78
C LEU A 95 5.05 -6.17 10.33
N ILE A 96 3.85 -6.59 9.99
CA ILE A 96 3.19 -6.30 8.71
C ILE A 96 2.05 -5.35 8.97
N GLU A 97 1.99 -4.26 8.20
CA GLU A 97 0.88 -3.33 8.17
C GLU A 97 0.34 -3.32 6.74
N ASP A 98 -0.85 -3.83 6.54
CA ASP A 98 -1.49 -4.04 5.25
C ASP A 98 -2.93 -3.54 5.30
N GLY A 99 -3.13 -2.29 4.92
CA GLY A 99 -4.39 -1.60 5.16
C GLY A 99 -4.76 -1.63 6.65
N ASN A 100 -5.93 -2.18 6.96
CA ASN A 100 -6.40 -2.33 8.33
C ASN A 100 -5.84 -3.58 9.06
N LYS A 101 -5.09 -4.42 8.35
CA LYS A 101 -4.52 -5.64 8.90
C LYS A 101 -3.14 -5.37 9.49
N VAL A 102 -2.98 -5.73 10.76
CA VAL A 102 -1.69 -5.72 11.46
C VAL A 102 -1.35 -7.14 11.85
N VAL A 103 -0.19 -7.64 11.42
CA VAL A 103 0.28 -8.99 11.76
C VAL A 103 1.63 -8.89 12.44
N LYS A 104 1.73 -9.47 13.64
CA LYS A 104 2.99 -9.58 14.38
C LYS A 104 3.45 -11.03 14.42
N GLY A 105 4.73 -11.23 14.28
CA GLY A 105 5.31 -12.55 14.40
C GLY A 105 6.82 -12.50 14.32
N TYR A 106 7.42 -13.64 14.01
CA TYR A 106 8.87 -13.71 13.86
C TYR A 106 9.27 -14.61 12.69
N MET A 107 10.45 -14.36 12.14
CA MET A 107 11.15 -15.22 11.19
C MET A 107 12.52 -15.63 11.76
N ASN A 108 12.90 -16.87 11.52
CA ASN A 108 14.28 -17.30 11.65
C ASN A 108 14.94 -17.20 10.29
N ILE A 109 16.06 -16.50 10.22
CA ILE A 109 16.76 -16.13 9.00
C ILE A 109 18.15 -16.74 9.01
N GLY A 110 18.54 -17.38 7.92
CA GLY A 110 19.88 -17.93 7.78
C GLY A 110 20.96 -16.86 7.79
N LYS A 111 22.14 -17.14 8.39
CA LYS A 111 23.25 -16.19 8.40
C LYS A 111 24.06 -16.21 7.11
N VAL A 112 24.20 -17.35 6.48
CA VAL A 112 24.94 -17.46 5.20
C VAL A 112 24.17 -16.87 4.05
N ALA A 113 22.86 -17.14 4.02
CA ALA A 113 21.91 -16.52 3.11
C ALA A 113 20.71 -16.06 3.94
N PRO A 114 20.36 -14.77 3.93
CA PRO A 114 19.31 -14.23 4.79
C PRO A 114 17.91 -14.60 4.28
N GLU A 115 17.67 -15.90 4.15
CA GLU A 115 16.40 -16.48 3.75
C GLU A 115 15.66 -17.07 4.97
N PRO A 116 14.32 -17.03 4.98
CA PRO A 116 13.54 -17.66 6.05
C PRO A 116 13.75 -19.17 6.11
N THR A 117 14.08 -19.66 7.29
CA THR A 117 14.23 -21.10 7.60
C THR A 117 13.13 -21.61 8.53
N GLY A 118 12.27 -20.70 9.03
CA GLY A 118 11.15 -20.97 9.92
C GLY A 118 10.61 -19.66 10.50
N GLY A 119 9.55 -19.77 11.29
CA GLY A 119 8.89 -18.61 11.88
C GLY A 119 7.54 -18.93 12.47
N SER A 120 6.79 -17.92 12.86
CA SER A 120 5.40 -18.05 13.28
C SER A 120 4.48 -18.29 12.07
N ASP A 121 3.44 -19.11 12.26
CA ASP A 121 2.53 -19.54 11.17
C ASP A 121 1.88 -18.37 10.43
N ASN A 122 1.52 -17.30 11.14
CA ASN A 122 0.90 -16.11 10.59
C ASN A 122 1.85 -15.24 9.72
N ILE A 123 3.16 -15.51 9.74
CA ILE A 123 4.19 -14.79 8.96
C ILE A 123 4.66 -15.58 7.73
N VAL A 124 4.29 -16.84 7.57
CA VAL A 124 4.83 -17.74 6.51
C VAL A 124 4.64 -17.14 5.10
N SER A 125 3.46 -16.61 4.77
CA SER A 125 3.20 -16.00 3.46
C SER A 125 4.06 -14.76 3.23
N TYR A 126 4.22 -13.92 4.24
CA TYR A 126 5.07 -12.72 4.16
C TYR A 126 6.56 -13.06 4.14
N GLY A 127 6.95 -14.16 4.79
CA GLY A 127 8.30 -14.73 4.68
C GLY A 127 8.64 -15.15 3.24
N ALA A 128 7.68 -15.75 2.54
CA ALA A 128 7.83 -16.07 1.12
C ALA A 128 8.01 -14.82 0.25
N ILE A 129 7.25 -13.75 0.51
CA ILE A 129 7.39 -12.46 -0.19
C ILE A 129 8.74 -11.82 0.13
N TYR A 130 9.15 -11.79 1.41
CA TYR A 130 10.48 -11.29 1.79
C TYR A 130 11.59 -12.04 1.04
N LYS A 131 11.51 -13.38 0.95
CA LYS A 131 12.48 -14.21 0.22
C LYS A 131 12.51 -13.88 -1.28
N SER A 132 11.34 -13.74 -1.91
CA SER A 132 11.22 -13.46 -3.34
C SER A 132 11.46 -11.99 -3.73
N SER A 133 11.69 -11.10 -2.76
CA SER A 133 11.92 -9.68 -2.98
C SER A 133 13.17 -9.16 -2.28
N ILE A 134 13.09 -8.75 -1.01
CA ILE A 134 14.21 -8.12 -0.27
C ILE A 134 15.45 -9.03 -0.21
N SER A 135 15.24 -10.31 0.02
CA SER A 135 16.31 -11.32 0.09
C SER A 135 16.58 -12.05 -1.23
N TRP A 136 15.98 -11.63 -2.35
CA TRP A 136 16.07 -12.35 -3.62
C TRP A 136 17.52 -12.54 -4.12
N LEU A 137 18.37 -11.53 -3.92
CA LEU A 137 19.79 -11.61 -4.30
C LEU A 137 20.58 -12.68 -3.55
N SER A 138 20.10 -13.14 -2.37
CA SER A 138 20.75 -14.24 -1.65
C SER A 138 20.81 -15.54 -2.45
N GLY A 139 19.95 -15.67 -3.46
CA GLY A 139 20.04 -16.77 -4.44
C GLY A 139 21.35 -16.79 -5.25
N PHE A 140 22.05 -15.67 -5.32
CA PHE A 140 23.29 -15.49 -6.11
C PHE A 140 24.49 -15.14 -5.26
N VAL A 141 24.32 -14.35 -4.19
CA VAL A 141 25.37 -13.79 -3.36
C VAL A 141 25.12 -14.07 -1.89
N THR A 142 26.04 -14.80 -1.27
CA THR A 142 25.93 -15.30 0.11
C THR A 142 27.18 -14.91 0.90
N ALA A 143 27.10 -14.92 2.23
CA ALA A 143 28.24 -14.59 3.11
C ALA A 143 29.43 -15.54 2.93
N GLU A 144 29.15 -16.79 2.59
CA GLU A 144 30.19 -17.82 2.44
C GLU A 144 30.01 -18.58 1.12
N ILE A 145 31.10 -19.20 0.64
CA ILE A 145 31.07 -20.11 -0.52
C ILE A 145 30.53 -21.46 -0.03
N ASN A 146 29.21 -21.61 0.01
CA ASN A 146 28.51 -22.82 0.40
C ASN A 146 28.13 -23.72 -0.79
N GLN A 147 28.17 -23.19 -2.01
CA GLN A 147 27.92 -23.88 -3.27
C GLN A 147 28.78 -23.29 -4.39
N PRO A 148 29.10 -24.06 -5.44
CA PRO A 148 29.82 -23.54 -6.59
C PRO A 148 29.14 -22.30 -7.18
N GLY A 149 29.89 -21.19 -7.29
CA GLY A 149 29.41 -19.93 -7.85
C GLY A 149 28.68 -19.01 -6.87
N LYS A 150 28.45 -19.41 -5.62
CA LYS A 150 27.95 -18.56 -4.53
C LYS A 150 29.10 -18.02 -3.66
N GLY A 151 28.79 -17.05 -2.83
CA GLY A 151 29.74 -16.32 -1.97
C GLY A 151 29.67 -14.84 -2.24
N PRO A 152 30.46 -14.00 -1.52
CA PRO A 152 30.57 -12.57 -1.80
C PRO A 152 30.97 -12.31 -3.25
N LYS A 153 30.42 -11.30 -3.89
CA LYS A 153 30.67 -10.94 -5.28
C LYS A 153 31.27 -9.57 -5.41
N ASP A 154 32.41 -9.50 -6.09
CA ASP A 154 33.06 -8.24 -6.49
C ASP A 154 32.17 -7.48 -7.48
N PHE A 155 32.09 -6.15 -7.32
CA PHE A 155 31.28 -5.28 -8.19
C PHE A 155 31.79 -5.22 -9.61
N ARG A 156 33.05 -5.54 -9.85
CA ARG A 156 33.67 -5.60 -11.20
C ARG A 156 33.33 -6.87 -11.97
N LEU A 157 32.70 -7.86 -11.32
CA LEU A 157 32.34 -9.10 -12.02
C LEU A 157 31.25 -8.85 -13.06
N PRO A 158 31.41 -9.37 -14.27
CA PRO A 158 30.43 -9.20 -15.34
C PRO A 158 29.14 -10.01 -15.12
N SER A 159 29.10 -10.86 -14.11
CA SER A 159 27.92 -11.64 -13.73
C SER A 159 28.04 -12.14 -12.29
N TRP A 160 26.95 -11.98 -11.53
CA TRP A 160 26.78 -12.60 -10.22
C TRP A 160 26.09 -13.96 -10.31
N GLY A 161 25.39 -14.22 -11.41
CA GLY A 161 24.68 -15.47 -11.65
C GLY A 161 23.76 -15.38 -12.87
N LYS A 162 23.02 -16.46 -13.12
CA LYS A 162 22.07 -16.56 -14.22
C LYS A 162 20.69 -16.95 -13.70
N ILE A 163 19.66 -16.33 -14.25
CA ILE A 163 18.27 -16.69 -13.96
C ILE A 163 17.89 -17.85 -14.89
N ALA A 164 17.72 -19.04 -14.32
CA ALA A 164 17.53 -20.27 -15.09
C ALA A 164 16.27 -20.26 -15.98
N ASN A 165 15.20 -19.61 -15.51
CA ASN A 165 13.90 -19.60 -16.18
C ASN A 165 13.75 -18.52 -17.24
N ILE A 166 14.71 -17.58 -17.36
CA ILE A 166 14.64 -16.43 -18.27
C ILE A 166 15.78 -16.53 -19.29
N GLY A 167 15.80 -17.57 -20.12
CA GLY A 167 16.77 -17.69 -21.20
C GLY A 167 18.24 -17.61 -20.81
N GLY A 168 18.55 -17.68 -19.48
CA GLY A 168 19.90 -17.55 -18.96
C GLY A 168 20.37 -16.10 -18.83
N GLU A 169 19.48 -15.12 -18.73
CA GLU A 169 19.83 -13.72 -18.47
C GLU A 169 20.73 -13.57 -17.24
N GLN A 170 21.75 -12.73 -17.38
CA GLN A 170 22.75 -12.54 -16.33
C GLN A 170 22.33 -11.45 -15.36
N VAL A 171 22.37 -11.76 -14.08
CA VAL A 171 22.28 -10.78 -12.98
C VAL A 171 23.68 -10.20 -12.77
N ALA A 172 23.83 -8.89 -12.91
CA ALA A 172 25.13 -8.24 -12.83
C ALA A 172 25.03 -6.80 -12.30
N PRO A 173 26.09 -6.26 -11.70
CA PRO A 173 26.25 -4.82 -11.55
C PRO A 173 26.26 -4.14 -12.92
N ILE A 174 25.42 -3.14 -13.13
CA ILE A 174 25.24 -2.45 -14.42
C ILE A 174 25.49 -0.94 -14.35
N GLY A 175 25.66 -0.38 -13.15
CA GLY A 175 25.93 1.04 -12.99
C GLY A 175 26.05 1.47 -11.54
N LEU A 176 26.40 2.75 -11.37
CA LEU A 176 26.44 3.46 -10.08
C LEU A 176 25.36 4.53 -10.11
N GLN A 177 24.66 4.71 -9.00
CA GLN A 177 23.66 5.74 -8.87
C GLN A 177 23.51 6.19 -7.42
N THR A 178 23.56 7.50 -7.18
CA THR A 178 23.13 8.07 -5.91
C THR A 178 21.61 8.18 -5.95
N ILE A 179 20.92 7.60 -5.00
CA ILE A 179 19.46 7.66 -4.88
C ILE A 179 19.05 8.25 -3.54
N ASN A 180 17.93 8.95 -3.56
CA ASN A 180 17.22 9.39 -2.37
C ASN A 180 16.01 8.48 -2.15
N VAL A 181 15.93 7.87 -0.99
CA VAL A 181 14.78 7.12 -0.47
C VAL A 181 14.39 7.71 0.88
N ARG A 182 13.24 7.31 1.42
CA ARG A 182 12.75 7.87 2.69
C ARG A 182 13.74 7.72 3.87
N SER A 183 14.51 6.65 3.90
CA SER A 183 15.53 6.43 4.95
C SER A 183 16.78 7.27 4.79
N GLY A 184 17.03 7.91 3.63
CA GLY A 184 18.19 8.75 3.38
C GLY A 184 18.69 8.75 1.94
N GLU A 185 19.84 9.38 1.74
CA GLU A 185 20.59 9.37 0.47
C GLU A 185 21.65 8.27 0.51
N TYR A 186 21.75 7.48 -0.57
CA TYR A 186 22.66 6.36 -0.68
C TYR A 186 23.39 6.37 -2.03
N ASP A 187 24.70 6.18 -1.95
CA ASP A 187 25.52 5.83 -3.11
C ASP A 187 25.40 4.34 -3.37
N THR A 188 24.78 3.96 -4.47
CA THR A 188 24.38 2.58 -4.73
C THR A 188 25.05 1.99 -5.97
N ILE A 189 25.24 0.69 -5.91
CA ILE A 189 25.51 -0.13 -7.08
C ILE A 189 24.17 -0.68 -7.58
N VAL A 190 23.88 -0.44 -8.86
CA VAL A 190 22.68 -0.95 -9.51
C VAL A 190 22.96 -2.34 -10.05
N VAL A 191 22.32 -3.33 -9.48
CA VAL A 191 22.32 -4.71 -10.01
C VAL A 191 21.10 -4.88 -10.89
N GLY A 192 21.29 -5.43 -12.10
CA GLY A 192 20.18 -5.53 -13.04
C GLY A 192 20.27 -6.71 -13.98
N TRP A 193 19.14 -6.98 -14.63
CA TRP A 193 18.98 -7.97 -15.69
C TRP A 193 17.84 -7.58 -16.62
N LYS A 194 17.80 -8.16 -17.81
CA LYS A 194 16.71 -7.92 -18.77
C LYS A 194 15.56 -8.89 -18.55
N SER A 195 14.34 -8.37 -18.59
CA SER A 195 13.09 -9.11 -18.51
C SER A 195 12.22 -8.71 -19.71
N GLY A 196 12.39 -9.40 -20.83
CA GLY A 196 11.74 -8.99 -22.08
C GLY A 196 12.21 -7.60 -22.54
N GLY A 197 11.30 -6.67 -22.78
CA GLY A 197 11.61 -5.29 -23.21
C GLY A 197 12.00 -4.32 -22.09
N LYS A 198 12.02 -4.76 -20.82
CA LYS A 198 12.35 -3.94 -19.65
C LYS A 198 13.62 -4.42 -18.96
N THR A 199 14.22 -3.58 -18.13
CA THR A 199 15.35 -3.93 -17.27
C THR A 199 14.91 -3.87 -15.82
N SER A 200 15.08 -4.97 -15.10
CA SER A 200 14.90 -5.04 -13.66
C SER A 200 16.10 -4.45 -12.95
N HIS A 201 15.88 -3.72 -11.86
CA HIS A 201 16.91 -3.05 -11.09
C HIS A 201 16.76 -3.33 -9.61
N ILE A 202 17.87 -3.59 -8.93
CA ILE A 202 18.00 -3.66 -7.48
C ILE A 202 19.17 -2.78 -7.08
N TRP A 203 18.98 -1.88 -6.12
CA TRP A 203 19.99 -0.96 -5.61
C TRP A 203 20.56 -1.48 -4.32
N VAL A 204 21.84 -1.85 -4.33
CA VAL A 204 22.59 -2.31 -3.17
C VAL A 204 23.61 -1.25 -2.74
N VAL A 205 23.95 -1.24 -1.48
CA VAL A 205 24.94 -0.35 -0.88
C VAL A 205 26.04 -1.22 -0.29
N ASP A 206 27.30 -0.86 -0.52
CA ASP A 206 28.47 -1.54 0.06
C ASP A 206 28.38 -1.52 1.60
N GLU A 207 28.77 -2.59 2.25
CA GLU A 207 28.71 -2.77 3.70
C GLU A 207 27.29 -2.62 4.33
N PHE A 208 26.22 -2.77 3.52
CA PHE A 208 24.84 -2.67 3.97
C PHE A 208 24.05 -3.97 3.67
N PRO A 209 23.27 -4.50 4.65
CA PRO A 209 22.81 -5.89 4.60
C PRO A 209 21.76 -6.18 3.53
N PHE A 210 20.93 -5.23 3.16
CA PHE A 210 19.82 -5.44 2.23
C PHE A 210 19.74 -4.34 1.19
N PRO A 211 19.17 -4.63 0.01
CA PRO A 211 18.95 -3.60 -0.99
C PRO A 211 18.05 -2.48 -0.45
N VAL A 212 18.35 -1.23 -0.80
CA VAL A 212 17.58 -0.05 -0.37
C VAL A 212 16.37 0.22 -1.27
N LYS A 213 16.40 -0.30 -2.50
CA LYS A 213 15.32 -0.15 -3.48
C LYS A 213 15.35 -1.27 -4.49
N ALA A 214 14.18 -1.63 -5.04
CA ALA A 214 14.07 -2.50 -6.20
C ALA A 214 12.86 -2.13 -7.06
N THR A 215 12.98 -2.41 -8.36
CA THR A 215 11.88 -2.43 -9.32
C THR A 215 12.18 -3.54 -10.31
N THR A 216 11.40 -4.60 -10.31
CA THR A 216 11.61 -5.79 -11.13
C THR A 216 10.39 -6.11 -11.97
N TYR A 217 10.63 -6.80 -13.06
CA TYR A 217 9.58 -7.15 -14.01
C TYR A 217 9.61 -8.64 -14.29
N GLU A 218 8.44 -9.23 -14.44
CA GLU A 218 8.32 -10.62 -14.91
C GLU A 218 8.81 -10.76 -16.34
N HIS A 219 9.37 -11.92 -16.63
CA HIS A 219 9.71 -12.24 -18.01
C HIS A 219 8.46 -12.71 -18.77
N VAL A 220 8.20 -12.06 -19.89
CA VAL A 220 7.15 -12.45 -20.83
C VAL A 220 7.74 -12.67 -22.21
N THR A 221 7.23 -13.65 -22.94
CA THR A 221 7.66 -13.94 -24.32
C THR A 221 7.07 -12.94 -25.32
N GLU A 222 5.90 -12.39 -25.01
CA GLU A 222 5.19 -11.39 -25.83
C GLU A 222 4.55 -10.33 -24.91
N GLY A 223 4.43 -9.11 -25.43
CA GLY A 223 3.83 -7.99 -24.71
C GLY A 223 4.79 -7.19 -23.83
N VAL A 224 4.23 -6.39 -22.95
CA VAL A 224 4.99 -5.57 -22.00
C VAL A 224 5.15 -6.32 -20.69
N PRO A 225 6.39 -6.54 -20.20
CA PRO A 225 6.60 -7.21 -18.92
C PRO A 225 5.86 -6.50 -17.78
N PRO A 226 5.00 -7.19 -17.02
CA PRO A 226 4.35 -6.63 -15.84
C PRO A 226 5.36 -6.42 -14.71
N LEU A 227 5.00 -5.57 -13.77
CA LEU A 227 5.77 -5.39 -12.54
C LEU A 227 5.70 -6.68 -11.73
N GLU A 228 6.84 -7.24 -11.32
CA GLU A 228 6.91 -8.42 -10.46
C GLU A 228 6.88 -8.02 -8.99
N TYR A 229 7.80 -7.15 -8.59
CA TYR A 229 7.80 -6.52 -7.29
C TYR A 229 8.55 -5.18 -7.33
N ARG A 230 8.22 -4.33 -6.37
CA ARG A 230 9.00 -3.14 -6.04
C ARG A 230 9.05 -2.98 -4.52
N PHE A 231 10.11 -2.39 -4.05
CA PHE A 231 10.22 -1.94 -2.66
C PHE A 231 11.15 -0.74 -2.53
N GLU A 232 10.99 -0.05 -1.41
CA GLU A 232 11.84 1.04 -0.99
C GLU A 232 12.07 0.97 0.53
N LEU A 233 13.30 1.20 0.97
CA LEU A 233 13.64 1.31 2.38
C LEU A 233 13.18 2.67 2.91
N HIS A 234 12.23 2.66 3.82
CA HIS A 234 11.67 3.87 4.42
C HIS A 234 12.33 4.25 5.73
N GLU A 235 12.74 3.27 6.51
CA GLU A 235 13.38 3.51 7.79
C GLU A 235 14.44 2.46 8.07
N TYR A 236 15.60 2.91 8.53
CA TYR A 236 16.69 2.10 9.05
C TYR A 236 17.18 2.68 10.37
N LYS A 237 17.33 1.84 11.36
CA LYS A 237 17.91 2.21 12.67
C LYS A 237 18.83 1.12 13.14
N GLU A 238 19.94 1.53 13.73
CA GLU A 238 20.88 0.63 14.41
C GLU A 238 20.65 0.65 15.93
N ASN A 239 21.07 -0.42 16.58
CA ASN A 239 21.14 -0.50 18.05
C ASN A 239 19.78 -0.30 18.75
N VAL A 240 18.69 -0.70 18.13
CA VAL A 240 17.37 -0.74 18.76
C VAL A 240 17.37 -1.80 19.85
N SER A 241 17.36 -1.39 21.11
CA SER A 241 17.61 -2.25 22.27
C SER A 241 16.37 -2.98 22.79
N ALA A 242 15.17 -2.62 22.34
CA ALA A 242 13.90 -3.20 22.76
C ALA A 242 12.99 -3.43 21.55
N ASP A 243 12.10 -4.41 21.66
CA ASP A 243 11.11 -4.73 20.60
C ASP A 243 10.32 -3.46 20.21
N PRO A 244 10.53 -2.94 18.99
CA PRO A 244 9.86 -1.72 18.52
C PRO A 244 8.36 -1.94 18.25
N PHE A 245 7.90 -3.19 18.26
CA PHE A 245 6.53 -3.56 17.94
C PHE A 245 5.62 -3.77 19.15
N THR A 246 6.08 -3.44 20.36
CA THR A 246 5.33 -3.66 21.61
C THR A 246 3.99 -2.92 21.64
N ASN A 247 3.91 -1.75 21.02
CA ASN A 247 2.69 -0.93 20.98
C ASN A 247 1.68 -1.37 19.91
N PHE A 248 2.08 -2.25 19.00
CA PHE A 248 1.18 -2.76 17.98
C PHE A 248 0.41 -3.97 18.51
N THR A 249 -0.89 -4.00 18.27
CA THR A 249 -1.73 -5.15 18.56
C THR A 249 -2.04 -5.88 17.27
N ASP A 250 -1.72 -7.16 17.22
CA ASP A 250 -2.06 -8.04 16.09
C ASP A 250 -3.57 -8.06 15.83
N THR A 251 -3.99 -8.08 14.58
CA THR A 251 -5.41 -8.06 14.23
C THR A 251 -6.14 -9.30 14.75
N GLU A 252 -5.50 -10.46 14.75
CA GLU A 252 -6.09 -11.68 15.31
C GLU A 252 -6.21 -11.58 16.84
N GLN A 253 -5.25 -10.96 17.52
CA GLN A 253 -5.36 -10.68 18.94
C GLN A 253 -6.50 -9.71 19.24
N LYS A 254 -6.66 -8.63 18.43
CA LYS A 254 -7.81 -7.71 18.56
C LYS A 254 -9.12 -8.44 18.37
N LYS A 255 -9.22 -9.36 17.42
CA LYS A 255 -10.41 -10.20 17.21
C LYS A 255 -10.70 -11.11 18.40
N ALA A 256 -9.67 -11.75 18.95
CA ALA A 256 -9.78 -12.60 20.14
C ALA A 256 -10.26 -11.78 21.35
N ASP A 257 -9.69 -10.59 21.57
CA ASP A 257 -10.08 -9.68 22.65
C ASP A 257 -11.53 -9.18 22.46
N ALA A 258 -11.98 -8.97 21.22
CA ALA A 258 -13.36 -8.61 20.91
C ALA A 258 -14.35 -9.76 21.13
N GLY A 259 -13.87 -10.99 21.38
CA GLY A 259 -14.69 -12.18 21.58
C GLY A 259 -15.47 -12.54 20.33
N CYS A 260 -14.76 -12.64 19.22
CA CYS A 260 -15.34 -12.92 17.91
C CYS A 260 -16.02 -14.29 17.87
N PRO A 261 -17.25 -14.37 17.31
CA PRO A 261 -17.90 -15.65 17.06
C PRO A 261 -17.26 -16.38 15.89
N ASP A 262 -17.58 -17.67 15.73
CA ASP A 262 -17.19 -18.44 14.53
C ASP A 262 -17.76 -17.76 13.27
N SER A 263 -16.91 -17.48 12.33
CA SER A 263 -17.22 -16.72 11.11
C SER A 263 -17.77 -17.57 9.95
N ALA A 264 -18.11 -18.84 10.18
CA ALA A 264 -18.67 -19.70 9.13
C ALA A 264 -19.89 -19.04 8.45
N PRO A 265 -19.94 -18.97 7.10
CA PRO A 265 -21.03 -18.34 6.37
C PRO A 265 -22.27 -19.24 6.38
N VAL A 266 -23.24 -18.94 7.23
CA VAL A 266 -24.45 -19.74 7.47
C VAL A 266 -25.76 -19.05 7.08
N VAL A 267 -25.77 -17.71 7.06
CA VAL A 267 -26.96 -16.94 6.70
C VAL A 267 -27.07 -16.80 5.19
N LYS A 268 -28.15 -17.31 4.62
CA LYS A 268 -28.37 -17.35 3.17
C LYS A 268 -29.22 -16.18 2.68
N ASN A 269 -28.76 -15.48 1.67
CA ASN A 269 -29.53 -14.55 0.84
C ASN A 269 -29.42 -14.96 -0.63
N VAL A 270 -30.56 -14.93 -1.33
CA VAL A 270 -30.60 -15.32 -2.75
C VAL A 270 -31.52 -14.35 -3.47
N GLU A 271 -30.94 -13.50 -4.29
CA GLU A 271 -31.70 -12.46 -4.98
C GLU A 271 -31.20 -12.18 -6.40
N ASN A 272 -32.07 -11.63 -7.23
CA ASN A 272 -31.66 -10.98 -8.47
C ASN A 272 -31.13 -9.59 -8.17
N THR A 273 -30.15 -9.14 -8.95
CA THR A 273 -29.80 -7.72 -8.97
C THR A 273 -31.01 -6.88 -9.39
N ASN A 274 -31.09 -5.65 -8.92
CA ASN A 274 -32.20 -4.72 -9.22
C ASN A 274 -32.45 -4.48 -10.72
N THR A 275 -31.43 -4.73 -11.55
CA THR A 275 -31.52 -4.64 -13.01
C THR A 275 -31.86 -5.99 -13.67
N ASN A 276 -32.02 -7.04 -12.89
CA ASN A 276 -32.16 -8.42 -13.39
C ASN A 276 -31.01 -8.84 -14.34
N SER A 277 -29.82 -8.32 -14.13
CA SER A 277 -28.63 -8.65 -14.94
C SER A 277 -27.99 -9.97 -14.49
N MET A 278 -28.13 -10.31 -13.22
CA MET A 278 -27.51 -11.47 -12.60
C MET A 278 -28.33 -11.98 -11.41
N PHE A 279 -28.30 -13.29 -11.20
CA PHE A 279 -28.82 -13.91 -10.00
C PHE A 279 -27.65 -14.16 -9.04
N VAL A 280 -27.76 -13.70 -7.80
CA VAL A 280 -26.70 -13.80 -6.81
C VAL A 280 -27.18 -14.65 -5.65
N LYS A 281 -26.44 -15.71 -5.36
CA LYS A 281 -26.61 -16.54 -4.17
C LYS A 281 -25.47 -16.26 -3.22
N MET A 282 -25.78 -15.69 -2.08
CA MET A 282 -24.81 -15.32 -1.09
C MET A 282 -25.11 -16.00 0.25
N PHE A 283 -24.04 -16.35 0.95
CA PHE A 283 -24.06 -16.69 2.37
C PHE A 283 -23.14 -15.75 3.11
N TYR A 284 -23.52 -15.33 4.29
CA TYR A 284 -22.62 -14.62 5.17
C TYR A 284 -22.57 -15.28 6.56
N GLY A 285 -21.54 -15.00 7.29
CA GLY A 285 -21.34 -15.42 8.67
C GLY A 285 -20.39 -14.52 9.42
N PRO A 286 -20.50 -14.53 10.74
CA PRO A 286 -21.44 -15.27 11.58
C PRO A 286 -22.88 -14.74 11.48
N GLU A 287 -23.88 -15.49 11.97
CA GLU A 287 -25.29 -15.05 12.00
C GLU A 287 -25.48 -13.73 12.77
N ARG A 288 -24.68 -13.52 13.79
CA ARG A 288 -24.63 -12.28 14.57
C ARG A 288 -23.21 -11.72 14.56
N PRO A 289 -22.84 -11.02 13.50
CA PRO A 289 -21.53 -10.41 13.41
C PRO A 289 -21.29 -9.38 14.50
N ARG A 290 -20.04 -9.10 14.80
CA ARG A 290 -19.65 -8.20 15.86
C ARG A 290 -18.63 -7.19 15.37
N ILE A 291 -18.71 -5.93 15.86
CA ILE A 291 -17.69 -4.91 15.60
C ILE A 291 -16.32 -5.41 16.08
N GLY A 292 -15.29 -5.21 15.28
CA GLY A 292 -13.92 -5.68 15.51
C GLY A 292 -13.69 -7.15 15.11
N CYS A 293 -14.70 -7.82 14.52
CA CYS A 293 -14.62 -9.21 14.07
C CYS A 293 -14.83 -9.31 12.55
N ASP A 294 -14.35 -10.41 12.00
CA ASP A 294 -14.56 -10.70 10.58
C ASP A 294 -15.99 -11.12 10.31
N MET A 295 -16.51 -10.63 9.18
CA MET A 295 -17.68 -11.15 8.52
C MET A 295 -17.23 -11.82 7.21
N VAL A 296 -17.61 -13.08 7.01
CA VAL A 296 -17.24 -13.87 5.84
C VAL A 296 -18.40 -13.93 4.88
N PHE A 297 -18.14 -13.72 3.61
CA PHE A 297 -19.11 -13.79 2.52
C PHE A 297 -18.70 -14.87 1.53
N SER A 298 -19.59 -15.82 1.28
CA SER A 298 -19.50 -16.77 0.18
C SER A 298 -20.52 -16.38 -0.88
N ILE A 299 -20.08 -15.97 -2.06
CA ILE A 299 -20.93 -15.42 -3.11
C ILE A 299 -20.79 -16.27 -4.36
N GLU A 300 -21.94 -16.64 -4.94
CA GLU A 300 -22.04 -17.32 -6.22
C GLU A 300 -22.83 -16.42 -7.19
N PHE A 301 -22.17 -15.96 -8.25
CA PHE A 301 -22.80 -15.28 -9.37
C PHE A 301 -23.36 -16.31 -10.34
N MET A 302 -24.64 -16.21 -10.65
CA MET A 302 -25.36 -17.20 -11.44
C MET A 302 -26.04 -16.54 -12.62
N LYS A 303 -26.21 -17.30 -13.67
CA LYS A 303 -27.00 -16.86 -14.84
C LYS A 303 -28.47 -16.68 -14.46
N ILE A 304 -29.09 -15.65 -14.98
CA ILE A 304 -30.54 -15.43 -14.81
C ILE A 304 -31.30 -16.62 -15.34
N TYR A 305 -32.30 -17.06 -14.58
CA TYR A 305 -33.17 -18.19 -14.89
C TYR A 305 -32.48 -19.55 -15.03
N SER A 306 -31.24 -19.67 -14.52
CA SER A 306 -30.47 -20.91 -14.49
C SER A 306 -29.87 -21.13 -13.12
N SER A 307 -29.59 -22.38 -12.77
CA SER A 307 -28.78 -22.72 -11.59
C SER A 307 -27.27 -22.80 -11.91
N ASP A 308 -26.88 -22.45 -13.12
CA ASP A 308 -25.49 -22.50 -13.55
C ASP A 308 -24.73 -21.29 -13.05
N LEU A 309 -23.50 -21.51 -12.58
CA LEU A 309 -22.58 -20.42 -12.27
C LEU A 309 -22.31 -19.59 -13.53
N PHE A 310 -22.16 -18.30 -13.31
CA PHE A 310 -21.68 -17.41 -14.35
C PHE A 310 -20.15 -17.49 -14.42
N GLU A 311 -19.65 -18.43 -15.19
CA GLU A 311 -18.23 -18.59 -15.48
C GLU A 311 -17.79 -17.50 -16.45
N GLY A 312 -17.67 -16.29 -15.95
CA GLY A 312 -17.31 -15.12 -16.73
C GLY A 312 -16.63 -14.08 -15.85
N GLN A 313 -16.16 -13.04 -16.49
CA GLN A 313 -15.42 -11.95 -15.87
C GLN A 313 -16.40 -10.99 -15.19
N VAL A 314 -16.51 -11.04 -13.86
CA VAL A 314 -17.43 -10.23 -13.06
C VAL A 314 -16.66 -9.24 -12.21
N HIS A 315 -16.99 -7.96 -12.35
CA HIS A 315 -16.54 -6.87 -11.51
C HIS A 315 -17.57 -6.64 -10.41
N TYR A 316 -17.16 -6.67 -9.14
CA TYR A 316 -18.09 -6.59 -8.03
C TYR A 316 -17.46 -5.94 -6.79
N ASP A 317 -18.30 -5.63 -5.80
CA ASP A 317 -17.87 -5.21 -4.47
C ASP A 317 -18.88 -5.63 -3.40
N ILE A 318 -18.46 -5.57 -2.15
CA ILE A 318 -19.34 -5.68 -0.99
C ILE A 318 -19.32 -4.32 -0.32
N LEU A 319 -20.47 -3.66 -0.31
CA LEU A 319 -20.59 -2.30 0.20
C LEU A 319 -21.39 -2.30 1.51
N LYS A 320 -21.03 -1.44 2.43
CA LYS A 320 -21.93 -0.94 3.47
C LYS A 320 -22.62 0.30 2.93
N VAL A 321 -23.91 0.38 3.07
CA VAL A 321 -24.72 1.43 2.42
C VAL A 321 -25.71 2.06 3.41
N ASP A 322 -26.00 3.35 3.19
CA ASP A 322 -27.15 4.02 3.75
C ASP A 322 -28.26 4.14 2.71
N VAL A 323 -29.50 4.11 3.18
CA VAL A 323 -30.69 4.34 2.33
C VAL A 323 -31.30 5.68 2.73
N VAL A 324 -31.03 6.73 1.94
CA VAL A 324 -31.54 8.08 2.16
C VAL A 324 -32.46 8.45 1.00
N ASP A 325 -33.71 8.79 1.31
CA ASP A 325 -34.75 9.16 0.31
C ASP A 325 -34.92 8.10 -0.80
N GLY A 326 -34.82 6.82 -0.45
CA GLY A 326 -34.92 5.71 -1.39
C GLY A 326 -33.72 5.51 -2.30
N LYS A 327 -32.63 6.22 -2.07
CA LYS A 327 -31.35 6.05 -2.76
C LYS A 327 -30.36 5.30 -1.87
N THR A 328 -29.71 4.32 -2.45
CA THR A 328 -28.64 3.57 -1.81
C THR A 328 -27.33 4.35 -1.98
N ILE A 329 -26.70 4.75 -0.87
CA ILE A 329 -25.47 5.54 -0.85
C ILE A 329 -24.38 4.69 -0.20
N PRO A 330 -23.30 4.34 -0.91
CA PRO A 330 -22.16 3.63 -0.31
C PRO A 330 -21.48 4.47 0.77
N ILE A 331 -21.22 3.86 1.93
CA ILE A 331 -20.51 4.47 3.06
C ILE A 331 -19.21 3.75 3.40
N ALA A 332 -19.06 2.49 2.97
CA ALA A 332 -17.81 1.76 3.03
C ALA A 332 -17.78 0.69 1.93
N SER A 333 -16.59 0.28 1.53
CA SER A 333 -16.33 -0.69 0.47
C SER A 333 -15.28 -1.70 0.94
N ALA A 334 -15.58 -2.98 0.82
CA ALA A 334 -14.65 -4.03 1.15
C ALA A 334 -13.45 -4.04 0.20
N ALA A 335 -13.66 -3.73 -1.08
CA ALA A 335 -12.58 -3.62 -2.05
C ALA A 335 -11.62 -2.47 -1.69
N ASN A 336 -12.16 -1.29 -1.37
CA ASN A 336 -11.33 -0.15 -0.96
C ASN A 336 -10.55 -0.42 0.33
N ASP A 337 -11.16 -1.11 1.30
CA ASP A 337 -10.49 -1.51 2.54
C ASP A 337 -9.33 -2.49 2.29
N GLU A 338 -9.38 -3.23 1.20
CA GLU A 338 -8.29 -4.10 0.73
C GLU A 338 -7.34 -3.41 -0.27
N GLY A 339 -7.56 -2.14 -0.60
CA GLY A 339 -6.73 -1.36 -1.52
C GLY A 339 -7.05 -1.54 -3.00
N TYR A 340 -8.24 -2.09 -3.34
CA TYR A 340 -8.71 -2.25 -4.72
C TYR A 340 -9.82 -1.25 -5.05
N PRO A 341 -9.93 -0.77 -6.29
CA PRO A 341 -11.07 0.04 -6.72
C PRO A 341 -12.36 -0.79 -6.78
N GLU A 342 -12.24 -2.07 -7.07
CA GLU A 342 -13.30 -3.08 -7.15
C GLU A 342 -12.68 -4.47 -7.08
N PHE A 343 -13.48 -5.48 -6.74
CA PHE A 343 -13.07 -6.88 -6.85
C PHE A 343 -13.37 -7.45 -8.23
N PHE A 344 -12.63 -8.47 -8.60
CA PHE A 344 -12.79 -9.19 -9.87
C PHE A 344 -12.78 -10.70 -9.66
N THR A 345 -13.59 -11.42 -10.44
CA THR A 345 -13.60 -12.88 -10.45
C THR A 345 -13.85 -13.45 -11.84
N THR A 346 -13.21 -14.57 -12.14
CA THR A 346 -13.43 -15.35 -13.36
C THR A 346 -14.19 -16.66 -13.10
N SER A 347 -14.29 -17.08 -11.84
CA SER A 347 -14.91 -18.36 -11.45
C SER A 347 -16.41 -18.26 -11.16
N GLY A 348 -16.93 -17.05 -11.01
CA GLY A 348 -18.29 -16.82 -10.56
C GLY A 348 -18.59 -17.25 -9.12
N LYS A 349 -17.58 -17.78 -8.39
CA LYS A 349 -17.69 -18.19 -6.99
C LYS A 349 -16.53 -17.65 -6.20
N ILE A 350 -16.83 -16.98 -5.07
CA ILE A 350 -15.84 -16.29 -4.24
C ILE A 350 -16.12 -16.49 -2.77
N LEU A 351 -15.05 -16.37 -2.00
CA LEU A 351 -15.06 -16.27 -0.54
C LEU A 351 -14.30 -15.01 -0.16
N ARG A 352 -14.94 -14.09 0.57
CA ARG A 352 -14.34 -12.84 1.03
C ARG A 352 -14.54 -12.67 2.52
N THR A 353 -13.57 -12.03 3.14
CA THR A 353 -13.60 -11.71 4.57
C THR A 353 -13.48 -10.20 4.71
N TRP A 354 -14.36 -9.61 5.52
CA TRP A 354 -14.35 -8.17 5.79
C TRP A 354 -14.37 -7.90 7.29
N LEU A 355 -13.37 -7.16 7.77
CA LEU A 355 -13.30 -6.75 9.17
C LEU A 355 -14.34 -5.65 9.44
N LEU A 356 -15.32 -5.93 10.29
CA LEU A 356 -16.39 -4.99 10.60
C LEU A 356 -15.90 -3.86 11.50
N GLN A 357 -16.11 -2.62 11.04
CA GLN A 357 -15.76 -1.41 11.77
C GLN A 357 -17.00 -0.50 11.93
N GLY A 358 -16.92 0.44 12.88
CA GLY A 358 -17.97 1.42 13.15
C GLY A 358 -18.84 1.08 14.33
N GLU A 359 -20.09 1.54 14.32
CA GLU A 359 -21.04 1.39 15.43
C GLU A 359 -21.87 0.10 15.30
N PRO A 360 -22.29 -0.51 16.42
CA PRO A 360 -23.21 -1.64 16.40
C PRO A 360 -24.63 -1.22 16.01
N GLY A 361 -25.45 -2.17 15.60
CA GLY A 361 -26.85 -1.99 15.26
C GLY A 361 -27.20 -2.56 13.89
N LEU A 362 -28.41 -2.29 13.45
CA LEU A 362 -28.88 -2.70 12.13
C LEU A 362 -28.14 -1.90 11.05
N GLN A 363 -27.43 -2.61 10.17
CA GLN A 363 -26.67 -2.02 9.08
C GLN A 363 -27.07 -2.67 7.75
N THR A 364 -27.18 -1.87 6.72
CA THR A 364 -27.51 -2.35 5.37
C THR A 364 -26.23 -2.54 4.56
N PHE A 365 -26.14 -3.70 3.94
CA PHE A 365 -25.06 -4.06 3.01
C PHE A 365 -25.62 -4.20 1.59
N ALA A 366 -24.74 -4.08 0.61
CA ALA A 366 -25.07 -4.34 -0.78
C ALA A 366 -24.01 -5.24 -1.42
N ILE A 367 -24.44 -6.20 -2.21
CA ILE A 367 -23.57 -6.82 -3.20
C ILE A 367 -23.74 -6.04 -4.49
N MET A 368 -22.70 -5.30 -4.86
CA MET A 368 -22.64 -4.49 -6.07
C MET A 368 -21.98 -5.31 -7.17
N VAL A 369 -22.63 -5.42 -8.31
CA VAL A 369 -22.05 -5.89 -9.55
C VAL A 369 -21.86 -4.68 -10.45
N TYR A 370 -20.63 -4.31 -10.71
CA TYR A 370 -20.30 -3.18 -11.60
C TYR A 370 -20.51 -3.58 -13.06
N GLY A 371 -20.40 -4.87 -13.36
CA GLY A 371 -20.71 -5.42 -14.66
C GLY A 371 -19.87 -6.64 -15.03
N ILE A 372 -19.89 -6.95 -16.31
CA ILE A 372 -19.23 -8.10 -16.93
C ILE A 372 -18.24 -7.57 -17.98
N GLY A 373 -17.01 -8.00 -17.91
CA GLY A 373 -15.97 -7.59 -18.85
C GLY A 373 -14.57 -8.01 -18.41
N PRO A 374 -13.57 -7.81 -19.27
CA PRO A 374 -12.17 -8.10 -18.94
C PRO A 374 -11.67 -7.27 -17.76
N GLU A 375 -10.80 -7.86 -16.95
CA GLU A 375 -10.11 -7.17 -15.88
C GLU A 375 -9.40 -5.90 -16.39
N PHE A 376 -9.36 -4.85 -15.57
CA PHE A 376 -8.81 -3.51 -15.89
C PHE A 376 -9.53 -2.76 -17.02
N ILE A 377 -10.67 -3.24 -17.50
CA ILE A 377 -11.52 -2.53 -18.46
C ILE A 377 -12.88 -2.28 -17.80
N ALA A 378 -13.27 -1.00 -17.70
CA ALA A 378 -14.56 -0.64 -17.12
C ALA A 378 -15.71 -1.39 -17.83
N PRO A 379 -16.51 -2.18 -17.09
CA PRO A 379 -17.56 -2.97 -17.70
C PRO A 379 -18.69 -2.07 -18.23
N SER A 380 -19.27 -2.44 -19.37
CA SER A 380 -20.32 -1.66 -20.02
C SER A 380 -21.71 -2.28 -19.90
N VAL A 381 -21.80 -3.52 -19.42
CA VAL A 381 -23.05 -4.29 -19.34
C VAL A 381 -23.12 -5.09 -18.05
N GLY A 382 -24.33 -5.42 -17.60
CA GLY A 382 -24.54 -6.34 -16.48
C GLY A 382 -24.47 -5.71 -15.10
N ALA A 383 -24.42 -4.38 -15.00
CA ALA A 383 -24.41 -3.69 -13.71
C ALA A 383 -25.72 -3.89 -12.93
N GLY A 384 -25.62 -3.96 -11.61
CA GLY A 384 -26.77 -4.05 -10.72
C GLY A 384 -26.36 -4.41 -9.29
N PHE A 385 -27.29 -4.34 -8.36
CA PHE A 385 -27.02 -4.66 -6.96
C PHE A 385 -28.28 -5.22 -6.28
N PHE A 386 -28.09 -5.81 -5.10
CA PHE A 386 -29.15 -6.03 -4.13
C PHE A 386 -28.65 -5.66 -2.73
N THR A 387 -29.58 -5.35 -1.83
CA THR A 387 -29.27 -4.97 -0.44
C THR A 387 -29.82 -6.00 0.54
N PHE A 388 -29.20 -6.10 1.70
CA PHE A 388 -29.65 -6.94 2.80
C PHE A 388 -29.22 -6.31 4.14
N ASP A 389 -30.03 -6.56 5.17
CA ASP A 389 -29.80 -6.00 6.49
C ASP A 389 -29.11 -7.03 7.39
N VAL A 390 -28.20 -6.53 8.23
CA VAL A 390 -27.46 -7.32 9.21
C VAL A 390 -27.46 -6.59 10.57
N ASP A 391 -27.87 -7.29 11.63
CA ASP A 391 -27.80 -6.77 13.01
C ASP A 391 -26.41 -7.05 13.60
N ILE A 392 -25.58 -6.00 13.65
CA ILE A 392 -24.20 -6.09 14.12
C ILE A 392 -24.11 -5.81 15.61
N GLN A 393 -23.55 -6.75 16.35
CA GLN A 393 -23.37 -6.67 17.78
C GLN A 393 -22.19 -5.78 18.15
N GLY A 394 -22.27 -5.11 19.30
CA GLY A 394 -21.14 -4.36 19.87
C GLY A 394 -19.97 -5.27 20.26
N ALA A 395 -18.78 -4.72 20.34
CA ALA A 395 -17.62 -5.42 20.85
C ALA A 395 -17.89 -5.92 22.29
N LYS A 396 -17.40 -7.11 22.62
CA LYS A 396 -17.58 -7.66 23.97
C LYS A 396 -16.71 -6.87 24.94
N SER A 397 -17.31 -6.06 25.80
CA SER A 397 -16.60 -5.27 26.79
C SER A 397 -15.90 -6.20 27.80
N THR A 398 -14.59 -6.32 27.73
CA THR A 398 -13.80 -6.76 28.88
C THR A 398 -13.71 -5.58 29.84
N SER A 399 -14.54 -5.61 30.89
CA SER A 399 -14.57 -4.57 31.91
C SER A 399 -13.23 -4.49 32.65
N LYS A 400 -12.38 -3.55 32.21
CA LYS A 400 -11.27 -2.98 33.00
C LYS A 400 -11.67 -1.57 33.39
N PRO A 401 -11.46 -1.10 34.63
CA PRO A 401 -11.92 0.20 35.08
C PRO A 401 -11.34 1.30 34.19
N ILE A 402 -12.21 2.12 33.65
CA ILE A 402 -11.88 3.26 32.80
C ILE A 402 -11.19 4.31 33.67
N VAL A 403 -9.89 4.47 33.46
CA VAL A 403 -9.23 5.76 33.71
C VAL A 403 -9.59 6.60 32.51
N ALA A 404 -10.17 7.77 32.73
CA ALA A 404 -10.63 8.68 31.68
C ALA A 404 -9.54 8.86 30.62
N ALA A 405 -9.77 8.30 29.43
CA ALA A 405 -8.91 8.47 28.28
C ALA A 405 -9.27 9.78 27.58
N GLU A 406 -8.27 10.56 27.29
CA GLU A 406 -8.32 11.68 26.36
C GLU A 406 -9.00 11.21 25.05
N THR A 407 -9.84 12.08 24.51
CA THR A 407 -10.62 11.81 23.29
C THR A 407 -9.68 11.66 22.10
N GLU A 408 -9.30 10.42 21.75
CA GLU A 408 -8.54 10.17 20.54
C GLU A 408 -9.44 10.48 19.33
N THR A 409 -8.96 11.39 18.50
CA THR A 409 -9.53 11.68 17.18
C THR A 409 -9.20 10.50 16.26
N SER A 410 -10.20 9.68 15.94
CA SER A 410 -10.04 8.61 14.96
C SER A 410 -10.55 9.09 13.61
N ILE A 411 -9.66 9.22 12.64
CA ILE A 411 -10.00 9.53 11.27
C ILE A 411 -9.89 8.23 10.46
N PRO A 412 -10.95 7.80 9.76
CA PRO A 412 -10.87 6.61 8.91
C PRO A 412 -9.79 6.72 7.83
N GLY A 413 -8.99 5.67 7.64
CA GLY A 413 -7.82 5.69 6.77
C GLY A 413 -8.12 6.03 5.30
N TRP A 414 -9.33 5.70 4.79
CA TRP A 414 -9.72 6.02 3.41
C TRP A 414 -9.84 7.54 3.14
N ILE A 415 -9.98 8.37 4.17
CA ILE A 415 -10.00 9.84 4.02
C ILE A 415 -8.62 10.33 3.56
N LYS A 416 -7.55 9.60 3.86
CA LYS A 416 -6.20 9.91 3.39
C LYS A 416 -6.09 9.91 1.87
N ASN A 417 -6.70 8.93 1.20
CA ASN A 417 -6.72 8.88 -0.26
C ASN A 417 -7.45 10.10 -0.86
N ASN A 418 -8.55 10.53 -0.23
CA ASN A 418 -9.25 11.73 -0.67
C ASN A 418 -8.44 13.00 -0.43
N ALA A 419 -7.65 13.05 0.63
CA ALA A 419 -6.74 14.16 0.92
C ALA A 419 -5.58 14.22 -0.07
N GLU A 420 -5.00 13.08 -0.45
CA GLU A 420 -3.99 12.94 -1.49
C GLU A 420 -4.53 13.44 -2.84
N TRP A 421 -5.68 12.91 -3.30
CA TRP A 421 -6.28 13.31 -4.56
C TRP A 421 -6.64 14.81 -4.61
N TRP A 422 -7.00 15.38 -3.47
CA TRP A 422 -7.24 16.81 -3.38
C TRP A 422 -5.94 17.61 -3.44
N ALA A 423 -4.89 17.19 -2.76
CA ALA A 423 -3.57 17.82 -2.81
C ALA A 423 -3.01 17.80 -4.25
N ASP A 424 -3.18 16.70 -4.96
CA ASP A 424 -2.82 16.52 -6.37
C ASP A 424 -3.73 17.30 -7.36
N GLY A 425 -4.78 17.93 -6.86
CA GLY A 425 -5.73 18.69 -7.69
C GLY A 425 -6.71 17.84 -8.49
N LEU A 426 -6.82 16.55 -8.21
CA LEU A 426 -7.77 15.62 -8.83
C LEU A 426 -9.19 15.83 -8.29
N ILE A 427 -9.33 16.33 -7.06
CA ILE A 427 -10.60 16.75 -6.46
C ILE A 427 -10.60 18.27 -6.30
N PRO A 428 -11.65 18.99 -6.72
CA PRO A 428 -11.74 20.43 -6.53
C PRO A 428 -11.91 20.79 -5.04
N ASP A 429 -11.45 21.99 -4.64
CA ASP A 429 -11.52 22.49 -3.26
C ASP A 429 -12.92 22.36 -2.65
N SER A 430 -13.96 22.68 -3.42
CA SER A 430 -15.35 22.58 -2.99
C SER A 430 -15.78 21.12 -2.70
N GLY A 431 -15.30 20.18 -3.50
CA GLY A 431 -15.59 18.74 -3.32
C GLY A 431 -14.96 18.21 -2.03
N PHE A 432 -13.68 18.52 -1.81
CA PHE A 432 -12.99 18.14 -0.59
C PHE A 432 -13.61 18.73 0.66
N VAL A 433 -13.83 20.06 0.68
CA VAL A 433 -14.44 20.76 1.82
C VAL A 433 -15.82 20.18 2.13
N SER A 434 -16.68 19.97 1.13
CA SER A 434 -18.01 19.38 1.32
C SER A 434 -17.94 17.95 1.86
N GLY A 435 -16.99 17.15 1.37
CA GLY A 435 -16.76 15.79 1.88
C GLY A 435 -16.36 15.78 3.36
N ILE A 436 -15.39 16.60 3.75
CA ILE A 436 -14.96 16.70 5.16
C ILE A 436 -16.08 17.27 6.05
N GLN A 437 -16.82 18.28 5.59
CA GLN A 437 -17.99 18.81 6.33
C GLN A 437 -19.03 17.72 6.60
N TRP A 438 -19.31 16.90 5.59
CA TRP A 438 -20.23 15.79 5.72
C TRP A 438 -19.74 14.75 6.76
N LEU A 439 -18.45 14.40 6.71
CA LEU A 439 -17.82 13.46 7.65
C LEU A 439 -17.90 13.96 9.09
N ILE A 440 -17.63 15.25 9.30
CA ILE A 440 -17.73 15.87 10.64
C ILE A 440 -19.18 15.93 11.11
N SER A 441 -20.11 16.38 10.26
CA SER A 441 -21.53 16.52 10.57
C SER A 441 -22.21 15.18 10.87
N ASN A 442 -21.72 14.09 10.29
CA ASN A 442 -22.22 12.74 10.55
C ASN A 442 -21.42 11.99 11.65
N GLY A 443 -20.48 12.68 12.33
CA GLY A 443 -19.72 12.11 13.44
C GLY A 443 -18.72 11.03 13.06
N ILE A 444 -18.44 10.85 11.75
CA ILE A 444 -17.45 9.90 11.22
C ILE A 444 -16.03 10.41 11.51
N MET A 445 -15.84 11.73 11.33
CA MET A 445 -14.63 12.42 11.72
C MET A 445 -14.94 13.28 12.95
N LYS A 446 -14.27 12.99 14.06
CA LYS A 446 -14.39 13.79 15.29
C LYS A 446 -13.23 14.77 15.35
N ILE A 447 -13.58 16.04 15.42
CA ILE A 447 -12.61 17.12 15.64
C ILE A 447 -12.91 17.80 16.99
N PRO A 448 -11.92 18.38 17.67
CA PRO A 448 -12.17 19.16 18.86
C PRO A 448 -13.16 20.31 18.59
N PRO A 449 -13.96 20.73 19.57
CA PRO A 449 -14.86 21.87 19.42
C PRO A 449 -14.12 23.09 18.88
N THR A 450 -14.59 23.64 17.77
CA THR A 450 -13.95 24.74 17.06
C THR A 450 -14.97 25.83 16.78
N GLU A 451 -14.66 27.07 17.15
CA GLU A 451 -15.52 28.21 16.91
C GLU A 451 -15.59 28.51 15.39
N GLN A 452 -16.80 28.70 14.88
CA GLN A 452 -17.05 29.01 13.48
C GLN A 452 -16.70 30.48 13.20
N GLY A 453 -15.74 30.70 12.30
CA GLY A 453 -15.38 32.04 11.85
C GLY A 453 -16.38 32.62 10.84
N MET A 454 -16.40 33.95 10.72
CA MET A 454 -17.25 34.70 9.80
C MET A 454 -16.49 35.15 8.51
N GLY A 455 -15.46 34.43 8.09
CA GLY A 455 -14.67 34.78 6.92
C GLY A 455 -15.45 34.71 5.61
N SER A 456 -15.04 35.54 4.63
CA SER A 456 -15.67 35.63 3.32
C SER A 456 -14.82 35.11 2.16
N ASP A 457 -13.56 34.81 2.39
CA ASP A 457 -12.65 34.35 1.36
C ASP A 457 -12.68 32.83 1.23
N ASN A 458 -13.18 32.33 0.09
CA ASN A 458 -13.26 30.89 -0.19
C ASN A 458 -11.94 30.30 -0.74
N VAL A 459 -10.82 30.99 -0.57
CA VAL A 459 -9.51 30.52 -1.06
C VAL A 459 -8.83 29.72 0.03
N ILE A 460 -8.61 28.44 -0.23
CA ILE A 460 -7.84 27.59 0.66
C ILE A 460 -6.34 27.86 0.45
N PRO A 461 -5.60 28.24 1.50
CA PRO A 461 -4.16 28.43 1.39
C PRO A 461 -3.43 27.16 0.96
N GLY A 462 -2.39 27.30 0.13
CA GLY A 462 -1.61 26.16 -0.37
C GLY A 462 -0.99 25.29 0.71
N TRP A 463 -0.65 25.85 1.89
CA TRP A 463 -0.11 25.07 3.00
C TRP A 463 -1.10 24.06 3.59
N ILE A 464 -2.42 24.27 3.44
CA ILE A 464 -3.43 23.29 3.84
C ILE A 464 -3.40 22.08 2.90
N LYS A 465 -3.16 22.29 1.60
CA LYS A 465 -2.97 21.18 0.63
C LYS A 465 -1.72 20.40 0.93
N ASN A 466 -0.61 21.09 1.23
CA ASN A 466 0.61 20.41 1.67
C ASN A 466 0.41 19.60 2.98
N ASN A 467 -0.37 20.13 3.92
CA ASN A 467 -0.73 19.36 5.12
C ASN A 467 -1.56 18.12 4.79
N ALA A 468 -2.47 18.21 3.84
CA ALA A 468 -3.27 17.07 3.40
C ALA A 468 -2.41 16.00 2.71
N GLU A 469 -1.48 16.42 1.84
CA GLU A 469 -0.48 15.57 1.21
C GLU A 469 0.40 14.87 2.26
N TRP A 470 1.00 15.63 3.17
CA TRP A 470 1.85 15.08 4.22
C TRP A 470 1.11 14.15 5.17
N TRP A 471 -0.17 14.42 5.41
CA TRP A 471 -1.01 13.55 6.24
C TRP A 471 -1.40 12.26 5.49
N ALA A 472 -1.74 12.35 4.21
CA ALA A 472 -2.00 11.19 3.35
C ALA A 472 -0.78 10.27 3.29
N ASP A 473 0.42 10.87 3.21
CA ASP A 473 1.71 10.19 3.21
C ASP A 473 2.21 9.73 4.60
N ASP A 474 1.38 9.84 5.65
CA ASP A 474 1.76 9.53 7.04
C ASP A 474 2.96 10.34 7.60
N MET A 475 3.27 11.47 6.97
CA MET A 475 4.38 12.36 7.42
C MET A 475 4.00 13.19 8.63
N ILE A 476 2.73 13.46 8.83
CA ILE A 476 2.21 14.19 10.00
C ILE A 476 1.08 13.39 10.66
N PRO A 477 0.93 13.48 11.99
CA PRO A 477 -0.13 12.78 12.72
C PRO A 477 -1.52 13.37 12.41
N ASP A 478 -2.57 12.60 12.69
CA ASP A 478 -3.98 13.01 12.55
C ASP A 478 -4.25 14.37 13.19
N SER A 479 -3.66 14.62 14.37
CA SER A 479 -3.81 15.89 15.10
C SER A 479 -3.32 17.12 14.32
N ALA A 480 -2.28 16.99 13.51
CA ALA A 480 -1.76 18.09 12.69
C ALA A 480 -2.69 18.37 11.51
N PHE A 481 -3.22 17.33 10.86
CA PHE A 481 -4.23 17.48 9.82
C PHE A 481 -5.51 18.11 10.37
N VAL A 482 -6.01 17.63 11.52
CA VAL A 482 -7.17 18.20 12.23
C VAL A 482 -6.96 19.67 12.55
N SER A 483 -5.77 20.08 12.97
CA SER A 483 -5.46 21.51 13.19
C SER A 483 -5.62 22.34 11.92
N GLY A 484 -5.27 21.82 10.75
CA GLY A 484 -5.53 22.44 9.45
C GLY A 484 -7.03 22.60 9.18
N LEU A 485 -7.84 21.58 9.48
CA LEU A 485 -9.30 21.64 9.33
C LEU A 485 -9.91 22.64 10.30
N GLN A 486 -9.46 22.69 11.56
CA GLN A 486 -9.90 23.67 12.55
C GLN A 486 -9.59 25.11 12.07
N TRP A 487 -8.44 25.31 11.45
CA TRP A 487 -8.09 26.60 10.86
C TRP A 487 -9.09 27.01 9.75
N LEU A 488 -9.48 26.06 8.84
CA LEU A 488 -10.49 26.31 7.82
C LEU A 488 -11.85 26.68 8.40
N ILE A 489 -12.25 26.04 9.50
CA ILE A 489 -13.50 26.34 10.22
C ILE A 489 -13.44 27.72 10.88
N SER A 490 -12.36 28.00 11.62
CA SER A 490 -12.16 29.27 12.33
C SER A 490 -12.01 30.46 11.39
N ASN A 491 -11.63 30.24 10.13
CA ASN A 491 -11.57 31.28 9.11
C ASN A 491 -12.83 31.33 8.22
N GLY A 492 -13.86 30.54 8.52
CA GLY A 492 -15.15 30.55 7.82
C GLY A 492 -15.13 29.99 6.41
N ILE A 493 -14.04 29.32 6.00
CA ILE A 493 -13.89 28.66 4.70
C ILE A 493 -14.66 27.34 4.71
N MET A 494 -14.59 26.59 5.83
CA MET A 494 -15.37 25.39 6.07
C MET A 494 -16.47 25.70 7.09
N LYS A 495 -17.73 25.41 6.76
CA LYS A 495 -18.89 25.69 7.63
C LYS A 495 -19.45 24.38 8.18
N LEU A 496 -19.46 24.22 9.48
CA LEU A 496 -20.14 23.11 10.14
C LEU A 496 -21.60 23.50 10.31
N SER A 497 -22.50 22.73 9.73
CA SER A 497 -23.97 22.94 9.81
C SER A 497 -24.53 22.29 11.06
#